data_4ff937c8130695ffc1f2947cbd7488e1
#
_entry.id   4ff937c8130695ffc1f2947cbd7488e1
#
_cell.length_a   1.000
_cell.length_b   1.000
_cell.length_c   1.000
_cell.angle_alpha   90.00
_cell.angle_beta   90.00
_cell.angle_gamma   90.00
#
_symmetry.space_group_name_H-M   'P 1'
#
loop_
_entity.id
_entity.type
_entity.pdbx_description
1 polymer ?
#
loop_
_entity_poly.entity_id
_entity_poly.type
_entity_poly.pdbx_seq_one_letter_code
_entity_poly.pdbx_strand_id
1 'polypeptide(L)'
;MEQIGVAYQVAVVLAPLVAYFFFLGLLNSQDTPQILSARTDFILLNAAFLPALLVPSLNYIGASVSTLVIVLLGVIVVVMIAAPARRGNWVIYNITFPEALRATGRALQALGEPFKLEGRRIVLLNRDAIITFSSMPLLRNVSISIKGNDAKVLHERFAAALTRQLADVKATISPMAMTFLLIATAMMVVPLGFLADRVPEMVRLITDLLR
;
A
#
# COMPACT_ATOMS: atom_id res chain seq x y z
N MET A 1 -29.77 10.26 18.47
CA MET A 1 -29.07 8.99 18.20
C MET A 1 -28.69 8.81 16.73
N GLU A 2 -29.52 9.19 15.77
CA GLU A 2 -29.21 9.07 14.33
C GLU A 2 -27.93 9.80 13.89
N GLN A 3 -27.71 11.03 14.34
CA GLN A 3 -26.53 11.83 13.97
C GLN A 3 -25.20 11.23 14.48
N ILE A 4 -25.22 10.55 15.63
CA ILE A 4 -24.02 9.85 16.15
C ILE A 4 -23.67 8.68 15.22
N GLY A 5 -24.68 7.97 14.73
CA GLY A 5 -24.48 6.89 13.76
C GLY A 5 -23.82 7.35 12.48
N VAL A 6 -24.25 8.48 11.90
CA VAL A 6 -23.66 9.03 10.67
C VAL A 6 -22.21 9.47 10.89
N ALA A 7 -21.90 10.19 11.97
CA ALA A 7 -20.53 10.62 12.26
C ALA A 7 -19.58 9.45 12.44
N TYR A 8 -20.01 8.40 13.14
CA TYR A 8 -19.24 7.19 13.32
C TYR A 8 -18.99 6.45 12.00
N GLN A 9 -20.02 6.33 11.15
CA GLN A 9 -19.89 5.70 9.83
C GLN A 9 -18.89 6.46 8.93
N VAL A 10 -18.98 7.79 8.92
CA VAL A 10 -18.04 8.65 8.17
C VAL A 10 -16.62 8.44 8.68
N ALA A 11 -16.41 8.41 10.00
CA ALA A 11 -15.09 8.18 10.57
C ALA A 11 -14.53 6.80 10.22
N VAL A 12 -15.33 5.73 10.32
CA VAL A 12 -14.94 4.36 9.96
C VAL A 12 -14.56 4.23 8.49
N VAL A 13 -15.24 4.96 7.61
CA VAL A 13 -14.98 4.96 6.16
C VAL A 13 -13.73 5.78 5.83
N LEU A 14 -13.61 6.98 6.40
CA LEU A 14 -12.54 7.91 6.02
C LEU A 14 -11.20 7.61 6.71
N ALA A 15 -11.19 7.13 7.96
CA ALA A 15 -9.95 6.93 8.69
C ALA A 15 -8.95 5.99 7.99
N PRO A 16 -9.34 4.82 7.44
CA PRO A 16 -8.43 3.96 6.69
C PRO A 16 -7.90 4.61 5.41
N LEU A 17 -8.75 5.38 4.70
CA LEU A 17 -8.35 6.12 3.50
C LEU A 17 -7.34 7.21 3.84
N VAL A 18 -7.59 8.00 4.87
CA VAL A 18 -6.68 9.04 5.37
C VAL A 18 -5.34 8.42 5.74
N ALA A 19 -5.36 7.33 6.53
CA ALA A 19 -4.13 6.63 6.92
C ALA A 19 -3.34 6.13 5.70
N TYR A 20 -4.02 5.59 4.68
CA TYR A 20 -3.39 5.11 3.45
C TYR A 20 -2.76 6.25 2.64
N PHE A 21 -3.47 7.37 2.45
CA PHE A 21 -2.92 8.52 1.74
C PHE A 21 -1.74 9.17 2.49
N PHE A 22 -1.80 9.23 3.82
CA PHE A 22 -0.65 9.64 4.64
C PHE A 22 0.54 8.69 4.43
N PHE A 23 0.31 7.39 4.48
CA PHE A 23 1.33 6.39 4.25
C PHE A 23 1.97 6.54 2.86
N LEU A 24 1.17 6.69 1.79
CA LEU A 24 1.68 6.95 0.43
C LEU A 24 2.47 8.26 0.34
N GLY A 25 1.96 9.31 0.99
CA GLY A 25 2.64 10.60 1.06
C GLY A 25 4.01 10.47 1.71
N LEU A 26 4.09 9.78 2.86
CA LEU A 26 5.35 9.52 3.56
C LEU A 26 6.32 8.68 2.74
N LEU A 27 5.86 7.60 2.08
CA LEU A 27 6.71 6.78 1.21
C LEU A 27 7.31 7.58 0.04
N ASN A 28 6.53 8.49 -0.53
CA ASN A 28 6.95 9.31 -1.67
C ASN A 28 7.70 10.59 -1.26
N SER A 29 7.80 10.89 0.04
CA SER A 29 8.59 12.02 0.58
C SER A 29 9.98 11.62 1.06
N GLN A 30 10.32 10.32 1.07
CA GLN A 30 11.62 9.84 1.52
C GLN A 30 12.72 10.22 0.51
N ASP A 31 13.94 10.44 1.01
CA ASP A 31 15.12 10.76 0.19
C ASP A 31 15.66 9.54 -0.58
N THR A 32 15.22 8.34 -0.22
CA THR A 32 15.57 7.07 -0.87
C THR A 32 14.33 6.29 -1.26
N PRO A 33 14.37 5.53 -2.37
CA PRO A 33 13.26 4.67 -2.78
C PRO A 33 12.95 3.61 -1.70
N GLN A 34 11.66 3.41 -1.45
CA GLN A 34 11.19 2.45 -0.45
C GLN A 34 10.65 1.19 -1.11
N ILE A 35 11.05 0.02 -0.61
CA ILE A 35 10.62 -1.27 -1.13
C ILE A 35 9.57 -1.90 -0.20
N LEU A 36 8.44 -2.28 -0.78
CA LEU A 36 7.37 -3.01 -0.11
C LEU A 36 7.12 -4.35 -0.79
N SER A 37 6.70 -5.37 -0.03
CA SER A 37 6.16 -6.56 -0.67
C SER A 37 4.85 -6.23 -1.39
N ALA A 38 4.65 -6.76 -2.60
CA ALA A 38 3.41 -6.53 -3.35
C ALA A 38 2.17 -7.03 -2.58
N ARG A 39 2.34 -8.05 -1.71
CA ARG A 39 1.29 -8.53 -0.84
C ARG A 39 0.89 -7.49 0.21
N THR A 40 1.87 -6.88 0.87
CA THR A 40 1.62 -5.82 1.86
C THR A 40 0.93 -4.63 1.22
N ASP A 41 1.43 -4.19 0.08
CA ASP A 41 0.84 -3.09 -0.70
C ASP A 41 -0.62 -3.38 -1.09
N PHE A 42 -0.89 -4.57 -1.62
CA PHE A 42 -2.24 -5.02 -1.97
C PHE A 42 -3.19 -5.05 -0.76
N ILE A 43 -2.72 -5.57 0.38
CA ILE A 43 -3.53 -5.62 1.61
C ILE A 43 -3.83 -4.21 2.12
N LEU A 44 -2.83 -3.32 2.16
CA LEU A 44 -3.01 -1.93 2.60
C LEU A 44 -4.00 -1.18 1.71
N LEU A 45 -3.89 -1.34 0.39
CA LEU A 45 -4.83 -0.75 -0.57
C LEU A 45 -6.26 -1.22 -0.29
N ASN A 46 -6.46 -2.54 -0.17
CA ASN A 46 -7.79 -3.08 0.09
C ASN A 46 -8.31 -2.68 1.47
N ALA A 47 -7.49 -2.71 2.51
CA ALA A 47 -7.88 -2.29 3.87
C ALA A 47 -8.33 -0.82 3.89
N ALA A 48 -7.74 0.03 3.05
CA ALA A 48 -8.12 1.44 2.93
C ALA A 48 -9.45 1.64 2.18
N PHE A 49 -9.62 0.98 1.05
CA PHE A 49 -10.74 1.27 0.13
C PHE A 49 -11.99 0.42 0.38
N LEU A 50 -11.85 -0.81 0.89
CA LEU A 50 -13.01 -1.69 1.11
C LEU A 50 -14.05 -1.12 2.09
N PRO A 51 -13.70 -0.51 3.23
CA PRO A 51 -14.69 0.11 4.10
C PRO A 51 -15.49 1.21 3.40
N ALA A 52 -14.83 2.01 2.54
CA ALA A 52 -15.46 3.09 1.78
C ALA A 52 -16.47 2.58 0.73
N LEU A 53 -16.28 1.37 0.22
CA LEU A 53 -17.19 0.74 -0.73
C LEU A 53 -18.30 -0.04 -0.01
N LEU A 54 -17.95 -0.81 1.01
CA LEU A 54 -18.87 -1.74 1.65
C LEU A 54 -19.85 -1.04 2.60
N VAL A 55 -19.39 -0.12 3.43
CA VAL A 55 -20.25 0.50 4.46
C VAL A 55 -21.41 1.25 3.84
N PRO A 56 -21.23 2.15 2.86
CA PRO A 56 -22.36 2.80 2.21
C PRO A 56 -23.27 1.83 1.46
N SER A 57 -22.71 0.83 0.78
CA SER A 57 -23.48 -0.15 0.01
C SER A 57 -24.39 -0.98 0.91
N LEU A 58 -23.89 -1.47 2.03
CA LEU A 58 -24.64 -2.29 2.98
C LEU A 58 -25.69 -1.46 3.72
N ASN A 59 -25.40 -0.19 4.04
CA ASN A 59 -26.39 0.73 4.61
C ASN A 59 -27.53 1.01 3.64
N TYR A 60 -27.21 1.18 2.35
CA TYR A 60 -28.22 1.41 1.32
C TYR A 60 -29.26 0.29 1.22
N ILE A 61 -28.83 -0.96 1.40
CA ILE A 61 -29.75 -2.12 1.40
C ILE A 61 -30.37 -2.42 2.77
N GLY A 62 -30.13 -1.59 3.78
CA GLY A 62 -30.64 -1.78 5.13
C GLY A 62 -30.07 -3.00 5.86
N ALA A 63 -28.83 -3.38 5.57
CA ALA A 63 -28.17 -4.51 6.17
C ALA A 63 -28.00 -4.36 7.69
N SER A 64 -28.24 -5.42 8.44
CA SER A 64 -27.99 -5.45 9.87
C SER A 64 -26.48 -5.40 10.19
N VAL A 65 -26.13 -5.02 11.41
CA VAL A 65 -24.74 -5.02 11.88
C VAL A 65 -24.10 -6.42 11.76
N SER A 66 -24.85 -7.49 12.04
CA SER A 66 -24.40 -8.85 11.88
C SER A 66 -24.09 -9.18 10.41
N THR A 67 -24.92 -8.74 9.48
CA THR A 67 -24.67 -8.87 8.04
C THR A 67 -23.41 -8.14 7.62
N LEU A 68 -23.21 -6.92 8.12
CA LEU A 68 -21.99 -6.14 7.88
C LEU A 68 -20.74 -6.91 8.33
N VAL A 69 -20.75 -7.46 9.54
CA VAL A 69 -19.62 -8.23 10.07
C VAL A 69 -19.33 -9.47 9.23
N ILE A 70 -20.35 -10.23 8.85
CA ILE A 70 -20.20 -11.44 8.03
C ILE A 70 -19.61 -11.09 6.66
N VAL A 71 -20.14 -10.07 6.00
CA VAL A 71 -19.64 -9.61 4.70
C VAL A 71 -18.19 -9.13 4.80
N LEU A 72 -17.87 -8.33 5.83
CA LEU A 72 -16.51 -7.84 6.05
C LEU A 72 -15.51 -8.99 6.25
N LEU A 73 -15.85 -9.99 7.08
CA LEU A 73 -15.03 -11.19 7.28
C LEU A 73 -14.85 -11.97 5.97
N GLY A 74 -15.92 -12.17 5.21
CA GLY A 74 -15.86 -12.82 3.90
C GLY A 74 -14.93 -12.09 2.92
N VAL A 75 -15.03 -10.77 2.86
CA VAL A 75 -14.16 -9.94 2.02
C VAL A 75 -12.70 -10.01 2.47
N ILE A 76 -12.42 -9.97 3.77
CA ILE A 76 -11.05 -10.14 4.30
C ILE A 76 -10.47 -11.47 3.84
N VAL A 77 -11.23 -12.57 3.93
CA VAL A 77 -10.79 -13.89 3.45
C VAL A 77 -10.48 -13.86 1.95
N VAL A 78 -11.37 -13.27 1.13
CA VAL A 78 -11.17 -13.14 -0.31
C VAL A 78 -9.90 -12.31 -0.62
N VAL A 79 -9.71 -11.18 0.04
CA VAL A 79 -8.50 -10.33 -0.10
C VAL A 79 -7.24 -11.11 0.27
N MET A 80 -7.27 -11.89 1.35
CA MET A 80 -6.11 -12.68 1.78
C MET A 80 -5.76 -13.79 0.79
N ILE A 81 -6.78 -14.41 0.15
CA ILE A 81 -6.59 -15.44 -0.89
C ILE A 81 -6.10 -14.81 -2.20
N ALA A 82 -6.71 -13.69 -2.61
CA ALA A 82 -6.37 -12.99 -3.85
C ALA A 82 -5.02 -12.25 -3.78
N ALA A 83 -4.49 -12.02 -2.56
CA ALA A 83 -3.26 -11.28 -2.37
C ALA A 83 -2.08 -11.94 -3.11
N PRO A 84 -1.20 -11.16 -3.78
CA PRO A 84 -0.05 -11.67 -4.50
C PRO A 84 0.82 -12.57 -3.63
N ALA A 85 1.52 -13.50 -4.26
CA ALA A 85 2.46 -14.38 -3.56
C ALA A 85 3.47 -13.55 -2.74
N ARG A 86 3.79 -14.00 -1.53
CA ARG A 86 4.72 -13.29 -0.63
C ARG A 86 6.14 -13.16 -1.19
N ARG A 87 6.55 -14.09 -2.05
CA ARG A 87 7.91 -14.17 -2.58
C ARG A 87 7.94 -13.76 -4.06
N GLY A 88 8.97 -13.03 -4.44
CA GLY A 88 9.24 -12.67 -5.82
C GLY A 88 8.44 -11.47 -6.37
N ASN A 89 7.67 -10.77 -5.53
CA ASN A 89 6.88 -9.62 -5.96
C ASN A 89 7.10 -8.44 -5.00
N TRP A 90 7.55 -7.31 -5.52
CA TRP A 90 7.78 -6.08 -4.77
C TRP A 90 7.23 -4.87 -5.49
N VAL A 91 6.92 -3.84 -4.73
CA VAL A 91 6.61 -2.51 -5.22
C VAL A 91 7.67 -1.57 -4.66
N ILE A 92 8.33 -0.81 -5.52
CA ILE A 92 9.31 0.20 -5.14
C ILE A 92 8.64 1.55 -5.34
N TYR A 93 8.55 2.32 -4.27
CA TYR A 93 8.01 3.67 -4.25
C TYR A 93 9.08 4.72 -4.41
N ASN A 94 8.69 5.88 -4.90
CA ASN A 94 9.54 7.05 -5.15
C ASN A 94 10.72 6.76 -6.07
N ILE A 95 10.48 6.00 -7.14
CA ILE A 95 11.47 5.65 -8.15
C ILE A 95 10.89 5.76 -9.57
N THR A 96 11.73 6.09 -10.54
CA THR A 96 11.37 6.02 -11.95
C THR A 96 11.72 4.64 -12.53
N PHE A 97 11.05 4.25 -13.63
CA PHE A 97 11.33 2.98 -14.29
C PHE A 97 12.81 2.81 -14.71
N PRO A 98 13.49 3.82 -15.32
CA PRO A 98 14.90 3.70 -15.67
C PRO A 98 15.82 3.50 -14.44
N GLU A 99 15.51 4.13 -13.31
CA GLU A 99 16.27 3.98 -12.06
C GLU A 99 16.07 2.60 -11.45
N ALA A 100 14.83 2.11 -11.40
CA ALA A 100 14.51 0.77 -10.93
C ALA A 100 15.20 -0.30 -11.77
N LEU A 101 15.21 -0.13 -13.11
CA LEU A 101 15.89 -1.03 -14.03
C LEU A 101 17.40 -1.06 -13.78
N ARG A 102 18.04 0.12 -13.61
CA ARG A 102 19.47 0.24 -13.29
C ARG A 102 19.82 -0.38 -11.93
N ALA A 103 19.02 -0.12 -10.90
CA ALA A 103 19.21 -0.69 -9.57
C ALA A 103 19.10 -2.22 -9.60
N THR A 104 18.11 -2.76 -10.33
CA THR A 104 17.93 -4.20 -10.52
C THR A 104 19.13 -4.80 -11.26
N GLY A 105 19.60 -4.18 -12.34
CA GLY A 105 20.78 -4.65 -13.08
C GLY A 105 22.03 -4.69 -12.19
N ARG A 106 22.28 -3.64 -11.41
CA ARG A 106 23.41 -3.62 -10.45
C ARG A 106 23.27 -4.67 -9.36
N ALA A 107 22.06 -4.93 -8.87
CA ALA A 107 21.79 -5.98 -7.89
C ALA A 107 22.12 -7.38 -8.46
N LEU A 108 21.73 -7.65 -9.72
CA LEU A 108 22.07 -8.91 -10.40
C LEU A 108 23.58 -9.06 -10.66
N GLN A 109 24.24 -7.98 -11.10
CA GLN A 109 25.69 -7.97 -11.27
C GLN A 109 26.42 -8.26 -9.95
N ALA A 110 25.99 -7.64 -8.85
CA ALA A 110 26.55 -7.91 -7.52
C ALA A 110 26.36 -9.37 -7.04
N LEU A 111 25.33 -10.05 -7.56
CA LEU A 111 25.09 -11.46 -7.30
C LEU A 111 25.83 -12.41 -8.27
N GLY A 112 26.53 -11.86 -9.28
CA GLY A 112 27.18 -12.64 -10.33
C GLY A 112 26.20 -13.34 -11.29
N GLU A 113 24.96 -12.85 -11.38
CA GLU A 113 23.94 -13.44 -12.25
C GLU A 113 23.97 -12.75 -13.63
N PRO A 114 24.39 -13.45 -14.70
CA PRO A 114 24.35 -12.91 -16.04
C PRO A 114 22.92 -12.79 -16.55
N PHE A 115 22.61 -11.67 -17.18
CA PHE A 115 21.28 -11.38 -17.66
C PHE A 115 21.27 -10.66 -19.00
N LYS A 116 20.14 -10.74 -19.69
CA LYS A 116 19.81 -10.00 -20.91
C LYS A 116 18.59 -9.13 -20.67
N LEU A 117 18.67 -7.88 -21.13
CA LEU A 117 17.55 -6.95 -21.08
C LEU A 117 16.70 -7.08 -22.35
N GLU A 118 15.40 -7.34 -22.18
CA GLU A 118 14.42 -7.45 -23.26
C GLU A 118 13.22 -6.54 -22.98
N GLY A 119 13.35 -5.28 -23.39
CA GLY A 119 12.31 -4.26 -23.16
C GLY A 119 12.07 -4.02 -21.67
N ARG A 120 10.89 -4.43 -21.15
CA ARG A 120 10.51 -4.32 -19.74
C ARG A 120 10.75 -5.63 -18.95
N ARG A 121 11.63 -6.48 -19.43
CA ARG A 121 11.95 -7.77 -18.79
C ARG A 121 13.46 -7.94 -18.74
N ILE A 122 13.91 -8.60 -17.69
CA ILE A 122 15.28 -9.10 -17.55
C ILE A 122 15.17 -10.61 -17.54
N VAL A 123 15.87 -11.26 -18.47
CA VAL A 123 15.97 -12.72 -18.56
C VAL A 123 17.32 -13.14 -18.00
N LEU A 124 17.34 -14.00 -17.00
CA LEU A 124 18.57 -14.57 -16.46
C LEU A 124 19.08 -15.66 -17.41
N LEU A 125 20.39 -15.67 -17.68
CA LEU A 125 20.97 -16.62 -18.65
C LEU A 125 21.32 -17.96 -18.03
N ASN A 126 21.63 -17.99 -16.73
CA ASN A 126 22.06 -19.20 -16.03
C ASN A 126 20.95 -19.82 -15.18
N ARG A 127 19.73 -19.24 -15.20
CA ARG A 127 18.60 -19.68 -14.39
C ARG A 127 17.31 -19.57 -15.17
N ASP A 128 16.39 -20.45 -14.89
CA ASP A 128 15.01 -20.32 -15.35
C ASP A 128 14.28 -19.27 -14.49
N ALA A 129 14.64 -18.01 -14.69
CA ALA A 129 14.01 -16.89 -14.01
C ALA A 129 13.92 -15.65 -14.91
N ILE A 130 12.78 -15.01 -14.87
CA ILE A 130 12.47 -13.78 -15.60
C ILE A 130 11.97 -12.73 -14.60
N ILE A 131 12.59 -11.56 -14.64
CA ILE A 131 12.16 -10.39 -13.86
C ILE A 131 11.36 -9.48 -14.78
N THR A 132 10.10 -9.23 -14.41
CA THR A 132 9.20 -8.35 -15.16
C THR A 132 8.95 -7.07 -14.37
N PHE A 133 8.82 -5.96 -15.09
CA PHE A 133 8.56 -4.65 -14.52
C PHE A 133 7.22 -4.11 -14.99
N SER A 134 6.45 -3.54 -14.05
CA SER A 134 5.29 -2.71 -14.33
C SER A 134 5.48 -1.38 -13.61
N SER A 135 5.19 -0.27 -14.24
CA SER A 135 5.36 1.05 -13.65
C SER A 135 4.09 1.86 -13.73
N MET A 136 3.79 2.59 -12.67
CA MET A 136 2.79 3.65 -12.63
C MET A 136 3.51 5.00 -12.49
N PRO A 137 3.77 5.71 -13.59
CA PRO A 137 4.56 6.94 -13.56
C PRO A 137 3.95 8.01 -12.66
N LEU A 138 2.61 8.10 -12.62
CA LEU A 138 1.89 9.06 -11.79
C LEU A 138 2.19 8.87 -10.29
N LEU A 139 2.27 7.63 -9.82
CA LEU A 139 2.57 7.29 -8.42
C LEU A 139 4.07 7.16 -8.16
N ARG A 140 4.92 7.33 -9.18
CA ARG A 140 6.36 7.07 -9.11
C ARG A 140 6.66 5.73 -8.43
N ASN A 141 5.90 4.70 -8.77
CA ASN A 141 6.17 3.35 -8.31
C ASN A 141 6.49 2.40 -9.45
N VAL A 142 7.26 1.39 -9.13
CA VAL A 142 7.64 0.32 -10.05
C VAL A 142 7.45 -1.01 -9.34
N SER A 143 6.59 -1.85 -9.91
CA SER A 143 6.40 -3.24 -9.43
C SER A 143 7.38 -4.15 -10.13
N ILE A 144 8.04 -5.00 -9.35
CA ILE A 144 8.97 -6.02 -9.83
C ILE A 144 8.41 -7.39 -9.50
N SER A 145 8.37 -8.29 -10.47
CA SER A 145 7.93 -9.67 -10.29
C SER A 145 8.96 -10.63 -10.87
N ILE A 146 9.41 -11.59 -10.06
CA ILE A 146 10.27 -12.69 -10.48
C ILE A 146 9.41 -13.92 -10.74
N LYS A 147 9.52 -14.48 -11.94
CA LYS A 147 8.81 -15.70 -12.37
C LYS A 147 9.83 -16.73 -12.86
N GLY A 148 9.49 -18.03 -12.77
CA GLY A 148 10.32 -19.16 -13.18
C GLY A 148 10.58 -20.15 -12.04
N ASN A 149 11.17 -21.28 -12.37
CA ASN A 149 11.41 -22.36 -11.40
C ASN A 149 12.42 -21.95 -10.32
N ASP A 150 13.43 -21.14 -10.67
CA ASP A 150 14.48 -20.67 -9.77
C ASP A 150 14.12 -19.39 -8.99
N ALA A 151 12.90 -18.87 -9.17
CA ALA A 151 12.46 -17.63 -8.54
C ALA A 151 12.58 -17.64 -7.00
N LYS A 152 12.33 -18.80 -6.35
CA LYS A 152 12.41 -18.93 -4.89
C LYS A 152 13.84 -18.82 -4.37
N VAL A 153 14.80 -19.41 -5.08
CA VAL A 153 16.23 -19.41 -4.69
C VAL A 153 16.81 -18.01 -4.85
N LEU A 154 16.41 -17.32 -5.91
CA LEU A 154 16.88 -15.98 -6.19
C LEU A 154 16.28 -14.94 -5.22
N HIS A 155 15.05 -15.15 -4.74
CA HIS A 155 14.24 -14.16 -4.02
C HIS A 155 14.98 -13.46 -2.86
N GLU A 156 15.50 -14.23 -1.89
CA GLU A 156 16.05 -13.64 -0.66
C GLU A 156 17.37 -12.88 -0.93
N ARG A 157 18.26 -13.49 -1.72
CA ARG A 157 19.53 -12.88 -2.09
C ARG A 157 19.32 -11.63 -2.94
N PHE A 158 18.41 -11.69 -3.87
CA PHE A 158 18.05 -10.56 -4.74
C PHE A 158 17.39 -9.42 -3.95
N ALA A 159 16.46 -9.72 -3.04
CA ALA A 159 15.83 -8.69 -2.21
C ALA A 159 16.88 -7.90 -1.40
N ALA A 160 17.83 -8.60 -0.75
CA ALA A 160 18.89 -7.95 0.01
C ALA A 160 19.83 -7.11 -0.88
N ALA A 161 20.22 -7.65 -2.05
CA ALA A 161 21.06 -6.94 -3.00
C ALA A 161 20.34 -5.70 -3.57
N LEU A 162 19.06 -5.83 -3.94
CA LEU A 162 18.25 -4.74 -4.45
C LEU A 162 18.09 -3.62 -3.42
N THR A 163 17.79 -3.96 -2.16
CA THR A 163 17.65 -2.98 -1.07
C THR A 163 18.94 -2.17 -0.89
N ARG A 164 20.10 -2.82 -0.95
CA ARG A 164 21.40 -2.12 -0.89
C ARG A 164 21.60 -1.16 -2.06
N GLN A 165 21.26 -1.58 -3.29
CA GLN A 165 21.40 -0.72 -4.47
C GLN A 165 20.41 0.44 -4.48
N LEU A 166 19.23 0.28 -3.86
CA LEU A 166 18.23 1.34 -3.73
C LEU A 166 18.64 2.39 -2.68
N ALA A 167 19.37 2.01 -1.64
CA ALA A 167 19.88 2.94 -0.64
C ALA A 167 20.84 3.99 -1.25
N ASP A 168 21.53 3.64 -2.35
CA ASP A 168 22.43 4.53 -3.07
C ASP A 168 21.71 5.43 -4.09
N VAL A 169 20.41 5.22 -4.31
CA VAL A 169 19.61 6.02 -5.25
C VAL A 169 19.03 7.20 -4.49
N LYS A 170 19.49 8.41 -4.82
CA LYS A 170 18.87 9.63 -4.29
C LYS A 170 17.54 9.87 -5.00
N ALA A 171 16.45 9.78 -4.26
CA ALA A 171 15.13 10.12 -4.76
C ALA A 171 14.86 11.62 -4.54
N THR A 172 14.20 12.24 -5.50
CA THR A 172 13.66 13.60 -5.33
C THR A 172 12.25 13.49 -4.75
N ILE A 173 11.90 14.41 -3.85
CA ILE A 173 10.54 14.49 -3.31
C ILE A 173 9.55 14.56 -4.48
N SER A 174 8.63 13.61 -4.51
CA SER A 174 7.63 13.55 -5.56
C SER A 174 6.56 14.64 -5.35
N PRO A 175 6.16 15.40 -6.39
CA PRO A 175 4.98 16.28 -6.28
C PRO A 175 3.73 15.54 -5.81
N MET A 176 3.60 14.25 -6.13
CA MET A 176 2.49 13.41 -5.66
C MET A 176 2.53 13.17 -4.14
N ALA A 177 3.71 13.20 -3.49
CA ALA A 177 3.79 13.13 -2.04
C ALA A 177 2.99 14.27 -1.38
N MET A 178 3.21 15.50 -1.84
CA MET A 178 2.46 16.67 -1.36
C MET A 178 0.96 16.53 -1.65
N THR A 179 0.59 16.06 -2.83
CA THR A 179 -0.81 15.82 -3.20
C THR A 179 -1.47 14.80 -2.26
N PHE A 180 -0.81 13.68 -1.97
CA PHE A 180 -1.36 12.67 -1.05
C PHE A 180 -1.49 13.19 0.37
N LEU A 181 -0.51 13.95 0.87
CA LEU A 181 -0.58 14.56 2.19
C LEU A 181 -1.71 15.61 2.27
N LEU A 182 -1.88 16.43 1.23
CA LEU A 182 -2.98 17.39 1.15
C LEU A 182 -4.35 16.70 1.11
N ILE A 183 -4.51 15.65 0.30
CA ILE A 183 -5.75 14.86 0.26
C ILE A 183 -6.04 14.26 1.64
N ALA A 184 -5.05 13.63 2.27
CA ALA A 184 -5.20 13.05 3.59
C ALA A 184 -5.61 14.10 4.63
N THR A 185 -4.96 15.25 4.62
CA THR A 185 -5.28 16.37 5.53
C THR A 185 -6.70 16.89 5.28
N ALA A 186 -7.07 17.13 4.02
CA ALA A 186 -8.41 17.58 3.65
C ALA A 186 -9.49 16.58 4.08
N MET A 187 -9.27 15.29 3.85
CA MET A 187 -10.19 14.22 4.28
C MET A 187 -10.31 14.11 5.80
N MET A 188 -9.28 14.51 6.55
CA MET A 188 -9.28 14.45 8.02
C MET A 188 -10.10 15.59 8.64
N VAL A 189 -10.30 16.73 7.94
CA VAL A 189 -11.04 17.88 8.44
C VAL A 189 -12.49 17.51 8.77
N VAL A 190 -13.15 16.72 7.95
CA VAL A 190 -14.55 16.32 8.15
C VAL A 190 -14.74 15.49 9.42
N PRO A 191 -14.05 14.34 9.62
CA PRO A 191 -14.21 13.57 10.85
C PRO A 191 -13.75 14.34 12.11
N LEU A 192 -12.72 15.19 12.01
CA LEU A 192 -12.29 16.02 13.13
C LEU A 192 -13.34 17.08 13.50
N GLY A 193 -14.01 17.69 12.52
CA GLY A 193 -15.13 18.61 12.78
C GLY A 193 -16.25 17.92 13.54
N PHE A 194 -16.68 16.73 13.11
CA PHE A 194 -17.69 15.94 13.81
C PHE A 194 -17.27 15.52 15.22
N LEU A 195 -15.99 15.23 15.45
CA LEU A 195 -15.44 14.87 16.76
C LEU A 195 -15.36 16.10 17.68
N ALA A 196 -14.99 17.27 17.17
CA ALA A 196 -14.87 18.49 17.94
C ALA A 196 -16.19 18.88 18.61
N ASP A 197 -17.31 18.75 17.89
CA ASP A 197 -18.64 19.03 18.43
C ASP A 197 -19.08 18.03 19.52
N ARG A 198 -18.40 16.88 19.63
CA ARG A 198 -18.76 15.78 20.55
C ARG A 198 -17.79 15.59 21.70
N VAL A 199 -16.72 16.37 21.77
CA VAL A 199 -15.73 16.30 22.87
C VAL A 199 -16.39 16.33 24.25
N PRO A 200 -17.39 17.20 24.55
CA PRO A 200 -18.03 17.21 25.88
C PRO A 200 -18.75 15.90 26.23
N GLU A 201 -19.39 15.27 25.25
CA GLU A 201 -20.09 13.99 25.44
C GLU A 201 -19.08 12.84 25.66
N MET A 202 -17.97 12.83 24.91
CA MET A 202 -16.92 11.83 25.08
C MET A 202 -16.24 11.94 26.45
N VAL A 203 -15.98 13.16 26.93
CA VAL A 203 -15.41 13.38 28.26
C VAL A 203 -16.36 12.89 29.36
N ARG A 204 -17.66 13.12 29.23
CA ARG A 204 -18.66 12.59 30.19
C ARG A 204 -18.65 11.06 30.21
N LEU A 205 -18.71 10.42 29.03
CA LEU A 205 -18.65 8.95 28.92
C LEU A 205 -17.41 8.35 29.59
N ILE A 206 -16.24 8.92 29.35
CA ILE A 206 -14.98 8.46 29.96
C ILE A 206 -15.03 8.69 31.49
N THR A 207 -15.55 9.83 31.94
CA THR A 207 -15.66 10.13 33.38
C THR A 207 -16.61 9.16 34.09
N ASP A 208 -17.72 8.77 33.43
CA ASP A 208 -18.70 7.84 33.98
C ASP A 208 -18.18 6.38 33.98
N LEU A 209 -17.28 6.05 33.05
CA LEU A 209 -16.65 4.71 32.96
C LEU A 209 -15.54 4.51 33.99
N LEU A 210 -14.97 5.62 34.49
CA LEU A 210 -13.90 5.64 35.51
C LEU A 210 -14.41 5.79 36.94
N ARG A 211 -15.73 5.97 37.12
CA ARG A 211 -16.42 6.00 38.42
C ARG A 211 -17.07 4.64 38.77
#